data_bfa01bdfe69df4a9581c12308351e2b6
#
_entry.id   bfa01bdfe69df4a9581c12308351e2b6
#
_cell.length_a   1.000
_cell.length_b   1.000
_cell.length_c   1.000
_cell.angle_alpha   90.00
_cell.angle_beta   90.00
_cell.angle_gamma   90.00
#
_symmetry.space_group_name_H-M   'P 1'
#
loop_
_entity.id
_entity.type
_entity.pdbx_description
1 polymer ?
#
loop_
_entity_poly.entity_id
_entity_poly.type
_entity_poly.pdbx_seq_one_letter_code
_entity_poly.pdbx_strand_id
1 'polypeptide(L)'
;MNKVIAILLTAALMAGSCSQERKQAAAVQEPPHLEKRGGVTQLMVEGQPWLVLGCELGNSTSSSRSYLAPYWQKLKDAGVNTVLAVVSWEQTEPVEGQFDFTVVDHLLEDARSNDMKLALLWFGSWKNGITSYTPTWVKRDTKRFPLAQTPEGKSLPILTTLGDETCQADAKAFAAMMRHLKEVDARQQTVVMIQMENEVGLHGHPRDYCALAEAAYKGQVPKTLTDWLSAHQDSLLPETRQAWMAGGCKTAGTWEEVFGPADRAAEIFMAWHYAAYMDRITEAGKKEYALPVFVNAWIVQPEDTRPGNYPSGGPQAQNHDIWRAAAPHIDILSPDIYLNDFPQQLSLYARSGNPVFIPESRSGQNGAANAAYAIGAKGAIGYSPFGFERNCDDEVNATFRSFYQKAGRIAPMILAAQAENRIGAAWLKGDNPRLVKDTIRMGDVWIVCELISSGMRNGGAPQLTGGTYAPETIGYAIAIQQTSDHYLMLGSNVRITFLPAKGEGVIGLAKVTEGDFDEQGRWQEGRWLNGDEIQLRYDLLYAVDEGFSGQGLNFGRPEPSFQKVELFTY
;
A
#
# COMPACT_ATOMS: atom_id res chain seq x y z
N MET A 1 -68.81 34.24 61.57
CA MET A 1 -68.27 33.04 60.91
C MET A 1 -67.90 33.42 59.48
N ASN A 2 -66.76 34.08 59.35
CA ASN A 2 -66.35 34.69 58.10
C ASN A 2 -64.94 34.21 57.78
N LYS A 3 -64.75 33.64 56.62
CA LYS A 3 -63.42 33.40 56.06
C LYS A 3 -63.22 34.31 54.88
N VAL A 4 -62.28 35.22 55.05
CA VAL A 4 -61.78 36.11 54.01
C VAL A 4 -60.82 35.34 53.15
N ILE A 5 -61.03 35.39 51.84
CA ILE A 5 -60.13 34.83 50.86
C ILE A 5 -59.26 35.98 50.30
N ALA A 6 -57.96 35.93 50.52
CA ALA A 6 -57.00 36.85 49.94
C ALA A 6 -56.57 36.35 48.54
N ILE A 7 -56.78 37.17 47.53
CA ILE A 7 -56.32 36.94 46.16
C ILE A 7 -54.94 37.58 46.04
N LEU A 8 -53.92 36.77 45.82
CA LEU A 8 -52.57 37.20 45.45
C LEU A 8 -52.45 37.25 43.93
N LEU A 9 -52.31 38.46 43.40
CA LEU A 9 -51.88 38.65 42.01
C LEU A 9 -50.37 38.42 41.92
N THR A 10 -49.98 37.41 41.18
CA THR A 10 -48.57 37.22 40.75
C THR A 10 -48.40 37.73 39.32
N ALA A 11 -47.68 38.79 39.17
CA ALA A 11 -47.23 39.31 37.88
C ALA A 11 -46.12 38.41 37.30
N ALA A 12 -46.41 37.74 36.21
CA ALA A 12 -45.42 37.00 35.48
C ALA A 12 -44.60 37.95 34.59
N LEU A 13 -43.36 38.16 34.96
CA LEU A 13 -42.35 38.78 34.08
C LEU A 13 -41.96 37.72 33.00
N MET A 14 -42.36 37.98 31.77
CA MET A 14 -41.80 37.28 30.63
C MET A 14 -40.38 37.80 30.36
N ALA A 15 -39.37 37.11 30.89
CA ALA A 15 -38.01 37.25 30.44
C ALA A 15 -37.85 36.48 29.14
N GLY A 16 -37.83 37.18 28.01
CA GLY A 16 -37.47 36.61 26.72
C GLY A 16 -36.05 36.10 26.75
N SER A 17 -35.91 34.78 26.87
CA SER A 17 -34.63 34.09 26.70
C SER A 17 -34.32 34.03 25.20
N CYS A 18 -33.54 34.99 24.71
CA CYS A 18 -32.84 34.87 23.45
C CYS A 18 -31.81 33.73 23.60
N SER A 19 -32.18 32.54 23.25
CA SER A 19 -31.21 31.46 23.02
C SER A 19 -30.37 31.85 21.79
N GLN A 20 -29.26 32.51 22.03
CA GLN A 20 -28.15 32.50 21.08
C GLN A 20 -27.73 31.01 20.92
N GLU A 21 -28.18 30.40 19.83
CA GLU A 21 -27.50 29.22 19.29
C GLU A 21 -26.03 29.66 19.02
N ARG A 22 -25.16 29.36 19.98
CA ARG A 22 -23.73 29.26 19.69
C ARG A 22 -23.63 28.19 18.63
N LYS A 23 -23.48 28.56 17.36
CA LYS A 23 -22.87 27.71 16.36
C LYS A 23 -21.53 27.26 16.97
N GLN A 24 -21.49 26.07 17.51
CA GLN A 24 -20.24 25.40 17.78
C GLN A 24 -19.48 25.46 16.46
N ALA A 25 -18.42 26.24 16.41
CA ALA A 25 -17.47 26.12 15.32
C ALA A 25 -17.07 24.65 15.28
N ALA A 26 -17.45 23.94 14.21
CA ALA A 26 -17.04 22.58 14.01
C ALA A 26 -15.53 22.56 14.21
N ALA A 27 -15.05 21.75 15.14
CA ALA A 27 -13.61 21.57 15.34
C ALA A 27 -13.00 21.30 13.96
N VAL A 28 -11.93 22.02 13.62
CA VAL A 28 -11.22 21.79 12.36
C VAL A 28 -10.76 20.36 12.42
N GLN A 29 -11.36 19.51 11.59
CA GLN A 29 -11.01 18.10 11.54
C GLN A 29 -9.59 17.99 10.98
N GLU A 30 -8.73 17.25 11.65
CA GLU A 30 -7.38 17.00 11.19
C GLU A 30 -7.42 16.33 9.81
N PRO A 31 -6.61 16.78 8.84
CA PRO A 31 -6.61 16.18 7.51
C PRO A 31 -6.16 14.70 7.59
N PRO A 32 -6.42 13.90 6.56
CA PRO A 32 -5.86 12.56 6.46
C PRO A 32 -4.36 12.56 6.73
N HIS A 33 -3.89 11.66 7.59
CA HIS A 33 -2.48 11.60 8.00
C HIS A 33 -2.06 10.17 8.36
N LEU A 34 -0.76 9.96 8.48
CA LEU A 34 -0.20 8.69 8.93
C LEU A 34 0.06 8.75 10.44
N GLU A 35 -0.41 7.72 11.14
CA GLU A 35 -0.19 7.57 12.58
C GLU A 35 0.50 6.25 12.88
N LYS A 36 1.54 6.28 13.72
CA LYS A 36 2.19 5.07 14.21
C LYS A 36 1.37 4.48 15.36
N ARG A 37 0.81 3.30 15.16
CA ARG A 37 -0.04 2.58 16.13
C ARG A 37 0.53 1.19 16.39
N GLY A 38 1.03 0.98 17.61
CA GLY A 38 1.76 -0.24 17.92
C GLY A 38 2.99 -0.40 17.03
N GLY A 39 3.10 -1.53 16.35
CA GLY A 39 4.24 -1.85 15.48
C GLY A 39 4.08 -1.40 14.01
N VAL A 40 2.93 -0.84 13.61
CA VAL A 40 2.58 -0.49 12.23
C VAL A 40 2.27 1.00 12.07
N THR A 41 2.26 1.47 10.82
CA THR A 41 1.75 2.80 10.47
C THR A 41 0.40 2.65 9.80
N GLN A 42 -0.61 3.38 10.27
CA GLN A 42 -1.97 3.36 9.71
C GLN A 42 -2.33 4.72 9.11
N LEU A 43 -3.14 4.70 8.07
CA LEU A 43 -3.75 5.89 7.49
C LEU A 43 -4.96 6.28 8.33
N MET A 44 -5.00 7.53 8.81
CA MET A 44 -6.13 8.09 9.54
C MET A 44 -6.97 8.94 8.59
N VAL A 45 -8.27 8.64 8.52
CA VAL A 45 -9.26 9.38 7.72
C VAL A 45 -10.45 9.69 8.61
N GLU A 46 -10.88 10.94 8.65
CA GLU A 46 -11.97 11.39 9.52
C GLU A 46 -11.75 10.99 11.01
N GLY A 47 -10.48 10.95 11.43
CA GLY A 47 -10.08 10.56 12.78
C GLY A 47 -10.17 9.06 13.08
N GLN A 48 -10.39 8.22 12.08
CA GLN A 48 -10.45 6.76 12.22
C GLN A 48 -9.41 6.09 11.32
N PRO A 49 -8.86 4.93 11.73
CA PRO A 49 -8.00 4.15 10.86
C PRO A 49 -8.74 3.68 9.60
N TRP A 50 -8.10 3.79 8.44
CA TRP A 50 -8.63 3.42 7.14
C TRP A 50 -7.79 2.34 6.47
N LEU A 51 -8.39 1.20 6.13
CA LEU A 51 -7.77 0.15 5.33
C LEU A 51 -8.07 0.41 3.85
N VAL A 52 -7.03 0.65 3.06
CA VAL A 52 -7.18 0.87 1.62
C VAL A 52 -7.36 -0.48 0.92
N LEU A 53 -8.59 -0.76 0.48
CA LEU A 53 -8.91 -1.81 -0.48
C LEU A 53 -9.02 -1.12 -1.84
N GLY A 54 -7.89 -0.98 -2.50
CA GLY A 54 -7.72 -0.05 -3.61
C GLY A 54 -7.98 -0.65 -4.99
N CYS A 55 -8.10 0.23 -5.97
CA CYS A 55 -7.96 -0.05 -7.39
C CYS A 55 -7.18 1.09 -8.02
N GLU A 56 -6.03 0.84 -8.60
CA GLU A 56 -5.39 1.80 -9.46
C GLU A 56 -6.00 1.73 -10.87
N LEU A 57 -6.54 2.84 -11.33
CA LEU A 57 -7.15 2.93 -12.64
C LEU A 57 -6.09 2.89 -13.76
N GLY A 58 -6.49 2.40 -14.93
CA GLY A 58 -5.67 2.58 -16.13
C GLY A 58 -5.36 4.07 -16.37
N ASN A 59 -4.14 4.35 -16.82
CA ASN A 59 -3.54 5.70 -16.84
C ASN A 59 -4.42 6.81 -17.44
N SER A 60 -5.25 6.49 -18.41
CA SER A 60 -6.14 7.47 -19.08
C SER A 60 -7.61 7.36 -18.66
N THR A 61 -7.95 6.41 -17.76
CA THR A 61 -9.35 6.15 -17.39
C THR A 61 -10.00 7.36 -16.73
N SER A 62 -9.29 8.07 -15.85
CA SER A 62 -9.78 9.27 -15.17
C SER A 62 -9.81 10.54 -16.00
N SER A 63 -9.18 10.56 -17.18
CA SER A 63 -9.11 11.74 -18.06
C SER A 63 -10.47 12.11 -18.68
N SER A 64 -11.46 11.21 -18.59
CA SER A 64 -12.81 11.42 -19.10
C SER A 64 -13.85 10.89 -18.12
N ARG A 65 -14.70 11.77 -17.59
CA ARG A 65 -15.79 11.41 -16.68
C ARG A 65 -16.73 10.35 -17.30
N SER A 66 -17.10 10.51 -18.56
CA SER A 66 -18.00 9.58 -19.26
C SER A 66 -17.37 8.21 -19.48
N TYR A 67 -16.05 8.15 -19.65
CA TYR A 67 -15.33 6.88 -19.76
C TYR A 67 -15.25 6.15 -18.42
N LEU A 68 -15.00 6.87 -17.31
CA LEU A 68 -14.90 6.31 -15.97
C LEU A 68 -16.28 5.93 -15.38
N ALA A 69 -17.35 6.65 -15.73
CA ALA A 69 -18.67 6.51 -15.11
C ALA A 69 -19.20 5.06 -14.98
N PRO A 70 -19.08 4.15 -15.97
CA PRO A 70 -19.60 2.79 -15.84
C PRO A 70 -18.83 1.89 -14.85
N TYR A 71 -17.65 2.31 -14.39
CA TYR A 71 -16.80 1.49 -13.53
C TYR A 71 -17.06 1.69 -12.02
N TRP A 72 -17.59 2.82 -11.59
CA TRP A 72 -17.78 3.11 -10.17
C TRP A 72 -18.60 2.03 -9.45
N GLN A 73 -19.78 1.68 -9.99
CA GLN A 73 -20.62 0.65 -9.36
C GLN A 73 -19.94 -0.73 -9.40
N LYS A 74 -19.25 -1.08 -10.48
CA LYS A 74 -18.52 -2.36 -10.58
C LYS A 74 -17.40 -2.46 -9.53
N LEU A 75 -16.67 -1.38 -9.29
CA LEU A 75 -15.63 -1.32 -8.27
C LEU A 75 -16.24 -1.45 -6.86
N LYS A 76 -17.36 -0.77 -6.60
CA LYS A 76 -18.10 -0.90 -5.34
C LYS A 76 -18.54 -2.34 -5.10
N ASP A 77 -19.14 -2.98 -6.09
CA ASP A 77 -19.58 -4.38 -6.04
C ASP A 77 -18.40 -5.34 -5.85
N ALA A 78 -17.22 -4.98 -6.35
CA ALA A 78 -15.98 -5.73 -6.14
C ALA A 78 -15.36 -5.55 -4.75
N GLY A 79 -15.89 -4.68 -3.90
CA GLY A 79 -15.40 -4.41 -2.55
C GLY A 79 -14.27 -3.38 -2.48
N VAL A 80 -14.06 -2.60 -3.57
CA VAL A 80 -13.12 -1.47 -3.58
C VAL A 80 -13.72 -0.32 -2.76
N ASN A 81 -12.91 0.29 -1.91
CA ASN A 81 -13.28 1.47 -1.11
C ASN A 81 -12.45 2.71 -1.41
N THR A 82 -11.37 2.56 -2.17
CA THR A 82 -10.45 3.64 -2.51
C THR A 82 -9.99 3.50 -3.96
N VAL A 83 -10.14 4.55 -4.75
CA VAL A 83 -9.70 4.56 -6.14
C VAL A 83 -8.44 5.40 -6.27
N LEU A 84 -7.41 4.84 -6.89
CA LEU A 84 -6.18 5.54 -7.24
C LEU A 84 -6.36 6.08 -8.67
N ALA A 85 -6.46 7.40 -8.82
CA ALA A 85 -6.85 8.06 -10.07
C ALA A 85 -5.82 9.11 -10.52
N VAL A 86 -5.47 9.07 -11.80
CA VAL A 86 -4.48 9.98 -12.39
C VAL A 86 -5.05 11.40 -12.52
N VAL A 87 -4.27 12.38 -12.09
CA VAL A 87 -4.41 13.80 -12.39
C VAL A 87 -3.12 14.25 -13.07
N SER A 88 -3.18 14.61 -14.35
CA SER A 88 -1.99 14.98 -15.12
C SER A 88 -1.73 16.47 -15.12
N TRP A 89 -0.45 16.86 -15.15
CA TRP A 89 -0.06 18.26 -15.27
C TRP A 89 -0.61 18.90 -16.55
N GLU A 90 -0.58 18.17 -17.68
CA GLU A 90 -1.06 18.70 -18.96
C GLU A 90 -2.56 19.04 -18.96
N GLN A 91 -3.38 18.35 -18.16
CA GLN A 91 -4.79 18.68 -17.99
C GLN A 91 -5.02 19.75 -16.94
N THR A 92 -4.19 19.78 -15.90
CA THR A 92 -4.29 20.73 -14.81
C THR A 92 -3.79 22.13 -15.20
N GLU A 93 -2.78 22.24 -16.06
CA GLU A 93 -2.21 23.50 -16.55
C GLU A 93 -1.99 23.45 -18.08
N PRO A 94 -3.07 23.37 -18.89
CA PRO A 94 -2.95 23.25 -20.35
C PRO A 94 -2.29 24.47 -21.01
N VAL A 95 -2.41 25.64 -20.40
CA VAL A 95 -1.73 26.88 -20.75
C VAL A 95 -0.98 27.38 -19.52
N GLU A 96 0.25 27.81 -19.69
CA GLU A 96 1.11 28.25 -18.58
C GLU A 96 0.40 29.30 -17.72
N GLY A 97 0.30 29.04 -16.42
CA GLY A 97 -0.36 29.89 -15.45
C GLY A 97 -1.89 29.85 -15.45
N GLN A 98 -2.52 29.02 -16.28
CA GLN A 98 -3.98 28.84 -16.31
C GLN A 98 -4.33 27.43 -15.86
N PHE A 99 -4.93 27.32 -14.67
CA PHE A 99 -5.25 26.05 -14.05
C PHE A 99 -6.68 25.63 -14.32
N ASP A 100 -6.88 24.34 -14.61
CA ASP A 100 -8.17 23.68 -14.80
C ASP A 100 -8.27 22.48 -13.86
N PHE A 101 -9.19 22.52 -12.91
CA PHE A 101 -9.40 21.46 -11.93
C PHE A 101 -10.63 20.60 -12.23
N THR A 102 -11.20 20.71 -13.44
CA THR A 102 -12.42 19.99 -13.83
C THR A 102 -12.29 18.47 -13.60
N VAL A 103 -11.13 17.88 -13.89
CA VAL A 103 -10.90 16.44 -13.66
C VAL A 103 -10.94 16.11 -12.17
N VAL A 104 -10.31 16.94 -11.32
CA VAL A 104 -10.32 16.77 -9.86
C VAL A 104 -11.73 16.86 -9.31
N ASP A 105 -12.50 17.89 -9.73
CA ASP A 105 -13.87 18.11 -9.26
C ASP A 105 -14.78 16.93 -9.63
N HIS A 106 -14.68 16.43 -10.86
CA HIS A 106 -15.44 15.27 -11.31
C HIS A 106 -15.10 14.00 -10.52
N LEU A 107 -13.81 13.77 -10.23
CA LEU A 107 -13.38 12.63 -9.42
C LEU A 107 -13.94 12.72 -8.00
N LEU A 108 -13.92 13.91 -7.39
CA LEU A 108 -14.47 14.14 -6.06
C LEU A 108 -15.97 13.89 -6.01
N GLU A 109 -16.74 14.44 -6.95
CA GLU A 109 -18.20 14.28 -7.04
C GLU A 109 -18.58 12.80 -7.22
N ASP A 110 -17.90 12.11 -8.14
CA ASP A 110 -18.22 10.72 -8.47
C ASP A 110 -17.81 9.76 -7.34
N ALA A 111 -16.64 9.95 -6.72
CA ALA A 111 -16.21 9.16 -5.56
C ALA A 111 -17.17 9.31 -4.38
N ARG A 112 -17.57 10.54 -4.06
CA ARG A 112 -18.57 10.84 -3.01
C ARG A 112 -19.91 10.18 -3.27
N SER A 113 -20.38 10.23 -4.52
CA SER A 113 -21.65 9.62 -4.94
C SER A 113 -21.63 8.09 -4.82
N ASN A 114 -20.46 7.48 -4.75
CA ASN A 114 -20.26 6.04 -4.64
C ASN A 114 -19.70 5.59 -3.27
N ASP A 115 -19.61 6.50 -2.29
CA ASP A 115 -19.05 6.23 -0.94
C ASP A 115 -17.60 5.72 -0.99
N MET A 116 -16.77 6.27 -1.88
CA MET A 116 -15.37 5.90 -2.06
C MET A 116 -14.44 7.04 -1.69
N LYS A 117 -13.22 6.67 -1.28
CA LYS A 117 -12.09 7.60 -1.12
C LYS A 117 -11.21 7.59 -2.38
N LEU A 118 -10.33 8.58 -2.48
CA LEU A 118 -9.38 8.74 -3.58
C LEU A 118 -7.95 8.82 -3.06
N ALA A 119 -7.02 8.19 -3.78
CA ALA A 119 -5.63 8.60 -3.80
C ALA A 119 -5.36 9.20 -5.18
N LEU A 120 -4.92 10.46 -5.26
CA LEU A 120 -4.65 11.08 -6.55
C LEU A 120 -3.21 10.85 -6.96
N LEU A 121 -3.01 10.44 -8.21
CA LEU A 121 -1.71 10.19 -8.79
C LEU A 121 -1.32 11.42 -9.61
N TRP A 122 -0.38 12.23 -9.11
CA TRP A 122 0.15 13.39 -9.82
C TRP A 122 1.15 12.94 -10.87
N PHE A 123 0.72 12.89 -12.13
CA PHE A 123 1.61 12.66 -13.26
C PHE A 123 2.07 14.01 -13.80
N GLY A 124 3.20 14.49 -13.28
CA GLY A 124 3.84 15.74 -13.62
C GLY A 124 4.94 15.57 -14.65
N SER A 125 6.17 15.55 -14.17
CA SER A 125 7.38 15.50 -15.01
C SER A 125 7.67 14.12 -15.59
N TRP A 126 7.29 13.02 -14.88
CA TRP A 126 7.63 11.65 -15.32
C TRP A 126 6.52 10.64 -15.09
N LYS A 127 6.39 9.71 -16.04
CA LYS A 127 5.63 8.47 -15.93
C LYS A 127 6.47 7.34 -16.55
N ASN A 128 6.79 6.28 -15.78
CA ASN A 128 7.67 5.18 -16.21
C ASN A 128 9.01 5.70 -16.78
N GLY A 129 9.61 6.67 -16.09
CA GLY A 129 10.85 7.30 -16.54
C GLY A 129 10.75 8.10 -17.85
N ILE A 130 9.56 8.40 -18.37
CA ILE A 130 9.34 9.15 -19.61
C ILE A 130 8.50 10.40 -19.33
N THR A 131 8.81 11.49 -20.03
CA THR A 131 8.06 12.75 -19.94
C THR A 131 6.86 12.75 -20.88
N SER A 132 5.75 12.18 -20.44
CA SER A 132 4.53 12.03 -21.26
C SER A 132 3.41 12.99 -20.89
N TYR A 133 3.24 13.27 -19.60
CA TYR A 133 2.09 13.99 -19.05
C TYR A 133 2.33 15.46 -18.74
N THR A 134 3.49 16.00 -19.12
CA THR A 134 3.76 17.43 -19.05
C THR A 134 2.96 18.21 -20.08
N PRO A 135 2.61 19.47 -19.83
CA PRO A 135 1.92 20.33 -20.78
C PRO A 135 2.71 20.53 -22.08
N THR A 136 1.98 20.84 -23.16
CA THR A 136 2.59 21.07 -24.48
C THR A 136 3.58 22.24 -24.48
N TRP A 137 3.36 23.28 -23.66
CA TRP A 137 4.26 24.40 -23.55
C TRP A 137 5.60 24.03 -22.89
N VAL A 138 5.64 23.03 -21.99
CA VAL A 138 6.88 22.42 -21.45
C VAL A 138 7.58 21.61 -22.55
N LYS A 139 6.86 20.70 -23.21
CA LYS A 139 7.41 19.79 -24.23
C LYS A 139 8.07 20.53 -25.41
N ARG A 140 7.60 21.74 -25.73
CA ARG A 140 8.07 22.54 -26.89
C ARG A 140 9.26 23.45 -26.59
N ASP A 141 9.54 23.74 -25.33
CA ASP A 141 10.65 24.63 -24.95
C ASP A 141 11.76 23.87 -24.20
N THR A 142 12.50 23.05 -24.96
CA THR A 142 13.60 22.26 -24.41
C THR A 142 14.83 23.08 -24.02
N LYS A 143 14.86 24.38 -24.28
CA LYS A 143 15.90 25.30 -23.78
C LYS A 143 15.61 25.67 -22.33
N ARG A 144 14.35 25.98 -22.04
CA ARG A 144 13.87 26.32 -20.70
C ARG A 144 13.69 25.06 -19.85
N PHE A 145 13.21 23.98 -20.47
CA PHE A 145 12.96 22.69 -19.83
C PHE A 145 13.87 21.61 -20.41
N PRO A 146 15.11 21.53 -19.95
CA PRO A 146 16.13 20.70 -20.57
C PRO A 146 15.84 19.20 -20.41
N LEU A 147 16.24 18.46 -21.45
CA LEU A 147 16.11 17.00 -21.48
C LEU A 147 17.40 16.33 -21.00
N ALA A 148 17.25 15.14 -20.43
CA ALA A 148 18.35 14.22 -20.15
C ALA A 148 19.01 13.78 -21.47
N GLN A 149 20.30 13.40 -21.41
CA GLN A 149 21.08 13.00 -22.59
C GLN A 149 21.80 11.68 -22.36
N THR A 150 22.05 10.97 -23.46
CA THR A 150 22.95 9.81 -23.50
C THR A 150 24.43 10.27 -23.38
N PRO A 151 25.39 9.34 -23.13
CA PRO A 151 26.81 9.66 -23.13
C PRO A 151 27.31 10.32 -24.42
N GLU A 152 26.65 10.03 -25.55
CA GLU A 152 26.98 10.59 -26.88
C GLU A 152 26.33 11.96 -27.12
N GLY A 153 25.60 12.51 -26.13
CA GLY A 153 24.93 13.81 -26.21
C GLY A 153 23.60 13.80 -26.95
N LYS A 154 23.01 12.63 -27.20
CA LYS A 154 21.66 12.52 -27.79
C LYS A 154 20.61 12.75 -26.71
N SER A 155 19.67 13.68 -26.95
CA SER A 155 18.55 13.95 -26.04
C SER A 155 17.61 12.76 -25.95
N LEU A 156 17.21 12.45 -24.73
CA LEU A 156 16.18 11.46 -24.39
C LEU A 156 14.81 12.16 -24.24
N PRO A 157 13.68 11.47 -24.42
CA PRO A 157 12.36 12.05 -24.18
C PRO A 157 12.04 12.13 -22.67
N ILE A 158 12.98 12.63 -21.89
CA ILE A 158 13.00 12.62 -20.42
C ILE A 158 13.52 13.98 -19.96
N LEU A 159 12.76 14.69 -19.15
CA LEU A 159 13.24 15.91 -18.48
C LEU A 159 14.37 15.57 -17.52
N THR A 160 15.44 16.38 -17.52
CA THR A 160 16.51 16.21 -16.52
C THR A 160 16.02 16.64 -15.14
N THR A 161 16.43 15.88 -14.11
CA THR A 161 16.16 16.22 -12.69
C THR A 161 16.88 17.51 -12.24
N LEU A 162 17.77 18.05 -13.06
CA LEU A 162 18.58 19.24 -12.77
C LEU A 162 18.01 20.51 -13.43
N GLY A 163 16.84 20.42 -14.06
CA GLY A 163 16.11 21.55 -14.62
C GLY A 163 15.38 22.33 -13.54
N ASP A 164 15.97 23.40 -13.00
CA ASP A 164 15.38 24.17 -11.91
C ASP A 164 14.05 24.82 -12.29
N GLU A 165 13.94 25.39 -13.51
CA GLU A 165 12.68 25.97 -14.00
C GLU A 165 11.59 24.90 -14.20
N THR A 166 11.95 23.68 -14.59
CA THR A 166 11.02 22.56 -14.70
C THR A 166 10.44 22.22 -13.34
N CYS A 167 11.30 22.06 -12.34
CA CYS A 167 10.89 21.74 -10.97
C CYS A 167 10.01 22.85 -10.37
N GLN A 168 10.33 24.12 -10.61
CA GLN A 168 9.53 25.25 -10.15
C GLN A 168 8.14 25.30 -10.80
N ALA A 169 8.06 25.01 -12.11
CA ALA A 169 6.81 25.02 -12.84
C ALA A 169 5.88 23.86 -12.39
N ASP A 170 6.44 22.66 -12.25
CA ASP A 170 5.72 21.49 -11.74
C ASP A 170 5.23 21.73 -10.28
N ALA A 171 6.12 22.19 -9.40
CA ALA A 171 5.79 22.54 -8.02
C ALA A 171 4.66 23.59 -7.92
N LYS A 172 4.64 24.56 -8.81
CA LYS A 172 3.58 25.57 -8.87
C LYS A 172 2.24 24.96 -9.27
N ALA A 173 2.22 24.08 -10.27
CA ALA A 173 1.01 23.41 -10.72
C ALA A 173 0.46 22.47 -9.64
N PHE A 174 1.34 21.67 -9.03
CA PHE A 174 0.97 20.78 -7.93
C PHE A 174 0.45 21.56 -6.71
N ALA A 175 1.11 22.62 -6.30
CA ALA A 175 0.66 23.47 -5.19
C ALA A 175 -0.70 24.12 -5.48
N ALA A 176 -0.97 24.49 -6.73
CA ALA A 176 -2.29 25.03 -7.12
C ALA A 176 -3.39 23.96 -6.98
N MET A 177 -3.14 22.73 -7.39
CA MET A 177 -4.05 21.59 -7.19
C MET A 177 -4.28 21.32 -5.70
N MET A 178 -3.23 21.29 -4.88
CA MET A 178 -3.35 21.03 -3.44
C MET A 178 -4.13 22.15 -2.72
N ARG A 179 -3.98 23.40 -3.14
CA ARG A 179 -4.79 24.52 -2.63
C ARG A 179 -6.26 24.35 -2.98
N HIS A 180 -6.57 23.99 -4.23
CA HIS A 180 -7.92 23.69 -4.67
C HIS A 180 -8.53 22.54 -3.85
N LEU A 181 -7.81 21.43 -3.68
CA LEU A 181 -8.25 20.31 -2.84
C LEU A 181 -8.58 20.75 -1.41
N LYS A 182 -7.74 21.59 -0.79
CA LYS A 182 -8.02 22.12 0.54
C LYS A 182 -9.33 22.90 0.60
N GLU A 183 -9.62 23.70 -0.42
CA GLU A 183 -10.84 24.50 -0.51
C GLU A 183 -12.10 23.65 -0.66
N VAL A 184 -12.04 22.60 -1.49
CA VAL A 184 -13.23 21.82 -1.90
C VAL A 184 -13.39 20.49 -1.17
N ASP A 185 -12.34 19.95 -0.52
CA ASP A 185 -12.36 18.60 0.05
C ASP A 185 -11.92 18.50 1.52
N ALA A 186 -11.31 19.51 2.12
CA ALA A 186 -10.76 19.41 3.49
C ALA A 186 -11.77 18.95 4.55
N ARG A 187 -13.07 19.20 4.35
CA ARG A 187 -14.14 18.78 5.27
C ARG A 187 -14.64 17.37 5.02
N GLN A 188 -14.53 16.88 3.79
CA GLN A 188 -15.08 15.60 3.37
C GLN A 188 -14.02 14.50 3.30
N GLN A 189 -12.74 14.91 3.26
CA GLN A 189 -11.61 13.99 3.23
C GLN A 189 -11.81 12.86 2.21
N THR A 190 -12.27 13.24 1.00
CA THR A 190 -12.44 12.28 -0.09
C THR A 190 -11.10 11.85 -0.62
N VAL A 191 -10.14 12.79 -0.77
CA VAL A 191 -8.75 12.50 -1.09
C VAL A 191 -7.98 12.21 0.19
N VAL A 192 -7.40 11.03 0.28
CA VAL A 192 -6.74 10.54 1.50
C VAL A 192 -5.22 10.44 1.39
N MET A 193 -4.69 10.34 0.18
CA MET A 193 -3.24 10.30 -0.11
C MET A 193 -2.96 10.86 -1.50
N ILE A 194 -1.71 11.23 -1.74
CA ILE A 194 -1.21 11.65 -3.05
C ILE A 194 -0.02 10.75 -3.45
N GLN A 195 -0.01 10.25 -4.67
CA GLN A 195 1.20 9.73 -5.30
C GLN A 195 1.91 10.86 -6.04
N MET A 196 3.21 10.98 -5.80
CA MET A 196 4.05 11.92 -6.51
C MET A 196 4.75 11.22 -7.67
N GLU A 197 4.46 11.64 -8.90
CA GLU A 197 4.95 11.04 -10.15
C GLU A 197 4.60 9.54 -10.26
N ASN A 198 5.21 8.83 -11.21
CA ASN A 198 5.07 7.38 -11.31
C ASN A 198 6.35 6.73 -11.80
N GLU A 199 6.84 5.73 -11.04
CA GLU A 199 7.96 4.87 -11.40
C GLU A 199 9.14 5.65 -11.99
N VAL A 200 9.56 6.70 -11.28
CA VAL A 200 10.64 7.58 -11.72
C VAL A 200 11.98 6.86 -11.76
N GLY A 201 12.86 7.37 -12.60
CA GLY A 201 14.23 6.90 -12.82
C GLY A 201 14.62 6.94 -14.28
N LEU A 202 15.90 6.84 -14.58
CA LEU A 202 16.40 6.90 -15.94
C LEU A 202 16.52 5.52 -16.57
N HIS A 203 15.91 5.32 -17.73
CA HIS A 203 16.05 4.11 -18.52
C HIS A 203 17.22 4.17 -19.52
N GLY A 204 17.83 3.01 -19.78
CA GLY A 204 18.89 2.81 -20.77
C GLY A 204 20.28 3.16 -20.29
N HIS A 205 20.41 4.00 -19.28
CA HIS A 205 21.69 4.45 -18.74
C HIS A 205 21.67 4.57 -17.22
N PRO A 206 22.80 4.39 -16.52
CA PRO A 206 22.86 4.51 -15.07
C PRO A 206 22.66 5.96 -14.58
N ARG A 207 22.91 6.99 -15.41
CA ARG A 207 22.67 8.40 -15.09
C ARG A 207 22.39 9.24 -16.34
N ASP A 208 21.97 10.48 -16.12
CA ASP A 208 21.89 11.53 -17.12
C ASP A 208 23.30 12.08 -17.45
N TYR A 209 23.53 12.41 -18.73
CA TYR A 209 24.80 12.96 -19.25
C TYR A 209 24.62 14.35 -19.89
N CYS A 210 23.48 15.04 -19.69
CA CYS A 210 23.35 16.43 -20.12
C CYS A 210 24.38 17.33 -19.41
N ALA A 211 24.64 18.52 -19.95
CA ALA A 211 25.66 19.40 -19.41
C ALA A 211 25.49 19.75 -17.92
N LEU A 212 24.23 19.90 -17.47
CA LEU A 212 23.91 20.13 -16.04
C LEU A 212 24.28 18.91 -15.20
N ALA A 213 23.92 17.71 -15.66
CA ALA A 213 24.21 16.46 -14.96
C ALA A 213 25.72 16.16 -14.93
N GLU A 214 26.46 16.41 -16.03
CA GLU A 214 27.89 16.25 -16.06
C GLU A 214 28.63 17.19 -15.08
N ALA A 215 28.17 18.44 -14.99
CA ALA A 215 28.73 19.40 -14.04
C ALA A 215 28.46 19.00 -12.59
N ALA A 216 27.23 18.56 -12.28
CA ALA A 216 26.85 18.13 -10.96
C ALA A 216 27.52 16.80 -10.54
N TYR A 217 27.67 15.85 -11.46
CA TYR A 217 28.32 14.56 -11.18
C TYR A 217 29.82 14.68 -10.89
N LYS A 218 30.50 15.62 -11.57
CA LYS A 218 31.91 15.96 -11.32
C LYS A 218 32.09 16.85 -10.08
N GLY A 219 31.01 17.38 -9.56
CA GLY A 219 30.98 18.19 -8.33
C GLY A 219 31.11 17.38 -7.07
N GLN A 220 31.06 18.09 -5.94
CA GLN A 220 31.06 17.46 -4.61
C GLN A 220 29.70 16.85 -4.28
N VAL A 221 29.70 15.69 -3.63
CA VAL A 221 28.50 15.14 -3.01
C VAL A 221 27.95 16.17 -2.02
N PRO A 222 26.63 16.44 -2.03
CA PRO A 222 26.02 17.38 -1.08
C PRO A 222 26.33 17.02 0.37
N LYS A 223 26.78 18.02 1.14
CA LYS A 223 27.12 17.82 2.56
C LYS A 223 25.94 17.28 3.35
N THR A 224 24.72 17.67 3.01
CA THR A 224 23.47 17.16 3.63
C THR A 224 23.36 15.65 3.52
N LEU A 225 23.75 15.05 2.39
CA LEU A 225 23.76 13.59 2.22
C LEU A 225 24.83 12.94 3.11
N THR A 226 26.07 13.44 3.07
CA THR A 226 27.16 12.84 3.87
C THR A 226 26.98 13.04 5.36
N ASP A 227 26.37 14.14 5.82
CA ASP A 227 25.98 14.36 7.20
C ASP A 227 24.88 13.37 7.62
N TRP A 228 23.88 13.15 6.77
CA TRP A 228 22.82 12.19 7.02
C TRP A 228 23.36 10.76 7.14
N LEU A 229 24.25 10.33 6.21
CA LEU A 229 24.90 9.02 6.26
C LEU A 229 25.69 8.83 7.56
N SER A 230 26.42 9.86 7.96
CA SER A 230 27.22 9.84 9.21
C SER A 230 26.34 9.73 10.45
N ALA A 231 25.21 10.44 10.46
CA ALA A 231 24.25 10.41 11.58
C ALA A 231 23.52 9.06 11.69
N HIS A 232 23.38 8.32 10.59
CA HIS A 232 22.63 7.06 10.51
C HIS A 232 23.53 5.84 10.26
N GLN A 233 24.85 5.94 10.45
CA GLN A 233 25.82 4.90 10.07
C GLN A 233 25.49 3.50 10.59
N ASP A 234 24.89 3.39 11.79
CA ASP A 234 24.56 2.12 12.42
C ASP A 234 23.26 1.51 11.89
N SER A 235 22.40 2.32 11.28
CA SER A 235 21.08 1.93 10.75
C SER A 235 20.97 1.93 9.21
N LEU A 236 22.07 2.27 8.50
CA LEU A 236 22.10 2.23 7.04
C LEU A 236 21.74 0.85 6.50
N LEU A 237 21.01 0.84 5.43
CA LEU A 237 20.76 -0.37 4.65
C LEU A 237 22.07 -0.96 4.13
N PRO A 238 22.14 -2.30 3.99
CA PRO A 238 23.37 -2.97 3.55
C PRO A 238 23.92 -2.40 2.23
N GLU A 239 23.04 -2.09 1.29
CA GLU A 239 23.39 -1.60 -0.05
C GLU A 239 24.02 -0.19 0.00
N THR A 240 23.47 0.70 0.81
CA THR A 240 24.03 2.05 1.02
C THR A 240 25.33 1.99 1.79
N ARG A 241 25.36 1.19 2.86
CA ARG A 241 26.58 0.98 3.67
C ARG A 241 27.72 0.44 2.83
N GLN A 242 27.46 -0.57 1.99
CA GLN A 242 28.48 -1.16 1.11
C GLN A 242 29.04 -0.12 0.13
N ALA A 243 28.19 0.69 -0.50
CA ALA A 243 28.62 1.73 -1.43
C ALA A 243 29.47 2.79 -0.72
N TRP A 244 29.07 3.27 0.45
CA TRP A 244 29.81 4.27 1.21
C TRP A 244 31.15 3.73 1.73
N MET A 245 31.21 2.48 2.18
CA MET A 245 32.45 1.80 2.58
C MET A 245 33.41 1.62 1.41
N ALA A 246 32.91 1.36 0.19
CA ALA A 246 33.75 1.26 -1.02
C ALA A 246 34.46 2.59 -1.33
N GLY A 247 33.88 3.74 -1.00
CA GLY A 247 34.51 5.06 -1.02
C GLY A 247 35.35 5.40 0.21
N GLY A 248 35.52 4.48 1.17
CA GLY A 248 36.25 4.69 2.41
C GLY A 248 35.51 5.53 3.45
N CYS A 249 34.18 5.53 3.44
CA CYS A 249 33.30 6.32 4.30
C CYS A 249 33.64 7.82 4.30
N LYS A 250 34.03 8.35 3.14
CA LYS A 250 34.34 9.77 2.99
C LYS A 250 33.10 10.63 3.19
N THR A 251 33.31 11.78 3.80
CA THR A 251 32.28 12.81 4.03
C THR A 251 32.39 14.00 3.07
N ALA A 252 33.35 13.97 2.15
CA ALA A 252 33.56 14.95 1.10
C ALA A 252 34.27 14.29 -0.07
N GLY A 253 33.98 14.73 -1.28
CA GLY A 253 34.55 14.20 -2.53
C GLY A 253 33.49 14.18 -3.64
N THR A 254 33.90 13.78 -4.82
CA THR A 254 33.01 13.51 -5.94
C THR A 254 32.16 12.26 -5.65
N TRP A 255 31.12 12.02 -6.45
CA TRP A 255 30.24 10.87 -6.27
C TRP A 255 30.99 9.52 -6.30
N GLU A 256 31.97 9.37 -7.21
CA GLU A 256 32.82 8.16 -7.27
C GLU A 256 33.79 8.04 -6.10
N GLU A 257 34.32 9.15 -5.60
CA GLU A 257 35.22 9.16 -4.44
C GLU A 257 34.50 8.79 -3.14
N VAL A 258 33.21 9.12 -3.03
CA VAL A 258 32.40 8.86 -1.83
C VAL A 258 31.72 7.49 -1.89
N PHE A 259 31.22 7.06 -3.07
CA PHE A 259 30.42 5.85 -3.21
C PHE A 259 31.08 4.71 -4.01
N GLY A 260 32.33 4.88 -4.42
CA GLY A 260 33.06 3.85 -5.15
C GLY A 260 32.74 3.80 -6.65
N PRO A 261 32.93 2.65 -7.32
CA PRO A 261 32.98 2.59 -8.78
C PRO A 261 31.64 2.86 -9.48
N ALA A 262 31.79 3.33 -10.68
CA ALA A 262 30.94 4.04 -11.62
C ALA A 262 29.41 3.79 -11.55
N ASP A 263 28.91 2.56 -11.76
CA ASP A 263 27.47 2.35 -11.94
C ASP A 263 26.65 2.61 -10.64
N ARG A 264 27.19 2.23 -9.47
CA ARG A 264 26.49 2.47 -8.20
C ARG A 264 26.54 3.95 -7.78
N ALA A 265 27.69 4.62 -7.96
CA ALA A 265 27.79 6.06 -7.72
C ALA A 265 26.85 6.85 -8.64
N ALA A 266 26.76 6.44 -9.91
CA ALA A 266 25.85 7.04 -10.89
C ALA A 266 24.37 6.85 -10.50
N GLU A 267 23.98 5.68 -10.03
CA GLU A 267 22.62 5.43 -9.54
C GLU A 267 22.29 6.25 -8.29
N ILE A 268 23.22 6.31 -7.32
CA ILE A 268 23.06 7.12 -6.10
C ILE A 268 22.93 8.61 -6.44
N PHE A 269 23.74 9.10 -7.42
CA PHE A 269 23.59 10.45 -7.95
C PHE A 269 22.19 10.71 -8.49
N MET A 270 21.65 9.80 -9.31
CA MET A 270 20.29 9.94 -9.84
C MET A 270 19.24 9.85 -8.73
N ALA A 271 19.40 8.92 -7.78
CA ALA A 271 18.48 8.77 -6.66
C ALA A 271 18.38 10.05 -5.82
N TRP A 272 19.53 10.69 -5.54
CA TRP A 272 19.56 11.97 -4.86
C TRP A 272 18.79 13.05 -5.64
N HIS A 273 19.05 13.16 -6.94
CA HIS A 273 18.46 14.24 -7.74
C HIS A 273 16.98 14.02 -8.04
N TYR A 274 16.51 12.78 -8.28
CA TYR A 274 15.08 12.47 -8.36
C TYR A 274 14.38 12.77 -7.03
N ALA A 275 14.93 12.28 -5.93
CA ALA A 275 14.35 12.50 -4.62
C ALA A 275 14.28 13.98 -4.24
N ALA A 276 15.36 14.74 -4.42
CA ALA A 276 15.40 16.17 -4.12
C ALA A 276 14.45 17.01 -5.00
N TYR A 277 14.28 16.62 -6.27
CA TYR A 277 13.33 17.26 -7.18
C TYR A 277 11.90 17.02 -6.68
N MET A 278 11.54 15.77 -6.41
CA MET A 278 10.20 15.39 -5.95
C MET A 278 9.90 15.93 -4.56
N ASP A 279 10.90 16.06 -3.69
CA ASP A 279 10.72 16.68 -2.37
C ASP A 279 10.32 18.15 -2.48
N ARG A 280 10.92 18.91 -3.39
CA ARG A 280 10.57 20.32 -3.63
C ARG A 280 9.12 20.47 -4.07
N ILE A 281 8.64 19.60 -4.95
CA ILE A 281 7.24 19.59 -5.39
C ILE A 281 6.33 19.22 -4.22
N THR A 282 6.68 18.15 -3.50
CA THR A 282 5.92 17.65 -2.34
C THR A 282 5.83 18.72 -1.25
N GLU A 283 6.94 19.37 -0.90
CA GLU A 283 6.98 20.46 0.08
C GLU A 283 6.06 21.61 -0.31
N ALA A 284 6.09 22.01 -1.59
CA ALA A 284 5.23 23.08 -2.10
C ALA A 284 3.74 22.74 -1.96
N GLY A 285 3.35 21.51 -2.29
CA GLY A 285 1.98 21.04 -2.12
C GLY A 285 1.55 20.87 -0.67
N LYS A 286 2.41 20.28 0.18
CA LYS A 286 2.11 20.09 1.62
C LYS A 286 1.98 21.40 2.37
N LYS A 287 2.64 22.48 1.96
CA LYS A 287 2.43 23.84 2.50
C LYS A 287 1.00 24.34 2.28
N GLU A 288 0.35 23.93 1.20
CA GLU A 288 -1.05 24.24 0.92
C GLU A 288 -2.00 23.30 1.65
N TYR A 289 -1.82 21.97 1.46
CA TYR A 289 -2.64 20.95 2.10
C TYR A 289 -1.80 19.71 2.44
N ALA A 290 -1.61 19.43 3.72
CA ALA A 290 -0.66 18.45 4.23
C ALA A 290 -1.26 17.01 4.21
N LEU A 291 -1.57 16.48 3.03
CA LEU A 291 -1.93 15.07 2.87
C LEU A 291 -0.69 14.16 2.88
N PRO A 292 -0.82 12.88 3.26
CA PRO A 292 0.23 11.89 3.08
C PRO A 292 0.64 11.74 1.62
N VAL A 293 1.94 11.70 1.37
CA VAL A 293 2.50 11.55 0.02
C VAL A 293 3.34 10.29 -0.07
N PHE A 294 3.09 9.50 -1.10
CA PHE A 294 3.91 8.35 -1.44
C PHE A 294 4.50 8.46 -2.84
N VAL A 295 5.55 7.72 -3.08
CA VAL A 295 6.13 7.46 -4.40
C VAL A 295 6.12 5.97 -4.66
N ASN A 296 6.01 5.57 -5.93
CA ASN A 296 6.04 4.17 -6.33
C ASN A 296 7.30 3.82 -7.14
N ALA A 297 7.68 2.58 -7.09
CA ALA A 297 8.89 2.08 -7.71
C ALA A 297 8.60 0.91 -8.66
N TRP A 298 9.03 1.04 -9.92
CA TRP A 298 9.35 -0.12 -10.74
C TRP A 298 10.50 -0.85 -10.07
N ILE A 299 10.23 -1.99 -9.44
CA ILE A 299 11.22 -2.73 -8.67
C ILE A 299 12.27 -3.40 -9.56
N VAL A 300 13.47 -3.60 -9.00
CA VAL A 300 14.55 -4.32 -9.69
C VAL A 300 14.10 -5.75 -10.00
N GLN A 301 14.25 -6.15 -11.26
CA GLN A 301 13.95 -7.50 -11.70
C GLN A 301 15.16 -8.42 -11.45
N PRO A 302 14.97 -9.70 -11.08
CA PRO A 302 16.08 -10.61 -10.77
C PRO A 302 17.10 -10.77 -11.90
N GLU A 303 16.64 -10.63 -13.16
CA GLU A 303 17.46 -10.82 -14.37
C GLU A 303 18.11 -9.52 -14.86
N ASP A 304 17.67 -8.35 -14.36
CA ASP A 304 18.02 -7.02 -14.81
C ASP A 304 18.48 -6.13 -13.66
N THR A 305 19.61 -6.48 -13.05
CA THR A 305 20.12 -5.81 -11.85
C THR A 305 21.01 -4.57 -12.13
N ARG A 306 21.28 -4.26 -13.40
CA ARG A 306 22.09 -3.10 -13.78
C ARG A 306 21.24 -1.83 -13.82
N PRO A 307 21.67 -0.71 -13.18
CA PRO A 307 21.01 0.59 -13.30
C PRO A 307 20.83 1.01 -14.76
N GLY A 308 19.60 1.37 -15.13
CA GLY A 308 19.22 1.67 -16.51
C GLY A 308 18.45 0.54 -17.20
N ASN A 309 18.62 -0.73 -16.78
CA ASN A 309 17.72 -1.84 -17.18
C ASN A 309 16.39 -1.76 -16.42
N TYR A 310 16.45 -1.27 -15.21
CA TYR A 310 15.32 -0.72 -14.46
C TYR A 310 15.51 0.80 -14.32
N PRO A 311 14.50 1.59 -13.92
CA PRO A 311 14.62 3.04 -13.78
C PRO A 311 15.70 3.42 -12.76
N SER A 312 16.88 3.84 -13.25
CA SER A 312 18.03 4.17 -12.40
C SER A 312 17.74 5.41 -11.55
N GLY A 313 17.95 5.27 -10.24
CA GLY A 313 17.76 6.35 -9.28
C GLY A 313 16.34 6.54 -8.78
N GLY A 314 15.40 5.70 -9.18
CA GLY A 314 14.08 5.67 -8.59
C GLY A 314 14.08 5.19 -7.12
N PRO A 315 12.89 5.11 -6.48
CA PRO A 315 12.75 4.70 -5.07
C PRO A 315 12.85 3.17 -4.90
N GLN A 316 13.75 2.51 -5.63
CA GLN A 316 14.03 1.10 -5.44
C GLN A 316 14.61 0.84 -4.05
N ALA A 317 14.40 -0.35 -3.53
CA ALA A 317 14.73 -0.74 -2.16
C ALA A 317 16.17 -0.43 -1.75
N GLN A 318 17.15 -0.56 -2.69
CA GLN A 318 18.56 -0.25 -2.44
C GLN A 318 18.85 1.26 -2.32
N ASN A 319 17.93 2.12 -2.74
CA ASN A 319 18.07 3.57 -2.75
C ASN A 319 17.33 4.26 -1.59
N HIS A 320 16.62 3.50 -0.73
CA HIS A 320 15.77 4.08 0.32
C HIS A 320 16.49 5.06 1.23
N ASP A 321 17.73 4.79 1.64
CA ASP A 321 18.47 5.72 2.50
C ASP A 321 18.76 7.05 1.79
N ILE A 322 19.04 7.00 0.49
CA ILE A 322 19.31 8.20 -0.32
C ILE A 322 18.01 9.00 -0.48
N TRP A 323 16.90 8.32 -0.78
CA TRP A 323 15.58 8.95 -0.86
C TRP A 323 15.16 9.60 0.46
N ARG A 324 15.37 8.93 1.60
CA ARG A 324 15.07 9.49 2.92
C ARG A 324 15.93 10.70 3.27
N ALA A 325 17.21 10.68 2.85
CA ALA A 325 18.11 11.81 3.05
C ALA A 325 17.73 13.04 2.20
N ALA A 326 17.22 12.81 0.99
CA ALA A 326 16.96 13.86 0.00
C ALA A 326 15.49 14.33 0.01
N ALA A 327 14.54 13.49 0.47
CA ALA A 327 13.11 13.76 0.36
C ALA A 327 12.37 13.54 1.70
N PRO A 328 12.60 14.39 2.70
CA PRO A 328 11.97 14.27 4.02
C PRO A 328 10.45 14.52 4.01
N HIS A 329 9.89 15.15 2.96
CA HIS A 329 8.45 15.39 2.85
C HIS A 329 7.68 14.25 2.19
N ILE A 330 8.36 13.23 1.65
CA ILE A 330 7.75 12.00 1.13
C ILE A 330 7.62 10.99 2.27
N ASP A 331 6.38 10.55 2.54
CA ASP A 331 6.06 9.74 3.71
C ASP A 331 6.31 8.24 3.47
N ILE A 332 6.05 7.74 2.25
CA ILE A 332 6.08 6.32 1.93
C ILE A 332 6.85 6.07 0.63
N LEU A 333 7.75 5.09 0.65
CA LEU A 333 8.41 4.54 -0.54
C LEU A 333 7.75 3.20 -0.87
N SER A 334 6.87 3.17 -1.87
CA SER A 334 6.01 2.03 -2.20
C SER A 334 6.57 1.19 -3.35
N PRO A 335 6.39 -0.13 -3.34
CA PRO A 335 6.76 -1.00 -4.46
C PRO A 335 5.57 -1.32 -5.37
N ASP A 336 5.81 -1.42 -6.69
CA ASP A 336 4.91 -2.01 -7.66
C ASP A 336 5.34 -3.44 -7.91
N ILE A 337 4.64 -4.41 -7.29
CA ILE A 337 5.10 -5.79 -7.25
C ILE A 337 4.28 -6.68 -8.18
N TYR A 338 4.90 -7.07 -9.29
CA TYR A 338 4.37 -8.04 -10.26
C TYR A 338 5.12 -9.36 -10.26
N LEU A 339 6.19 -9.50 -9.47
CA LEU A 339 7.00 -10.71 -9.38
C LEU A 339 6.31 -11.83 -8.60
N ASN A 340 6.76 -13.05 -8.85
CA ASN A 340 6.18 -14.25 -8.24
C ASN A 340 6.65 -14.49 -6.80
N ASP A 341 7.71 -13.83 -6.36
CA ASP A 341 8.29 -13.87 -5.01
C ASP A 341 7.83 -12.68 -4.14
N PHE A 342 6.55 -12.34 -4.22
CA PHE A 342 5.93 -11.19 -3.56
C PHE A 342 6.37 -10.96 -2.10
N PRO A 343 6.41 -11.97 -1.19
CA PRO A 343 6.83 -11.76 0.19
C PRO A 343 8.27 -11.28 0.32
N GLN A 344 9.18 -11.76 -0.52
CA GLN A 344 10.58 -11.36 -0.54
C GLN A 344 10.72 -9.91 -0.98
N GLN A 345 10.07 -9.55 -2.09
CA GLN A 345 10.09 -8.18 -2.59
C GLN A 345 9.48 -7.20 -1.57
N LEU A 346 8.31 -7.52 -1.03
CA LEU A 346 7.67 -6.67 -0.02
C LEU A 346 8.54 -6.49 1.23
N SER A 347 9.28 -7.51 1.64
CA SER A 347 10.17 -7.44 2.79
C SER A 347 11.31 -6.44 2.61
N LEU A 348 11.77 -6.20 1.37
CA LEU A 348 12.78 -5.18 1.07
C LEU A 348 12.24 -3.76 1.29
N TYR A 349 10.96 -3.54 1.01
CA TYR A 349 10.31 -2.23 1.18
C TYR A 349 9.79 -1.99 2.61
N ALA A 350 9.57 -3.04 3.39
CA ALA A 350 9.16 -2.93 4.80
C ALA A 350 10.33 -2.65 5.78
N ARG A 351 11.55 -2.40 5.26
CA ARG A 351 12.75 -2.14 6.07
C ARG A 351 12.75 -0.72 6.65
N SER A 352 13.56 -0.52 7.71
CA SER A 352 13.89 0.79 8.28
C SER A 352 12.67 1.64 8.66
N GLY A 353 11.56 0.97 9.06
CA GLY A 353 10.35 1.66 9.49
C GLY A 353 9.57 2.35 8.37
N ASN A 354 9.83 1.99 7.10
CA ASN A 354 9.01 2.46 5.98
C ASN A 354 7.57 1.95 6.12
N PRO A 355 6.55 2.81 6.08
CA PRO A 355 5.17 2.36 6.05
C PRO A 355 4.92 1.49 4.81
N VAL A 356 4.11 0.45 4.95
CA VAL A 356 3.86 -0.48 3.85
C VAL A 356 2.56 -0.10 3.15
N PHE A 357 2.66 0.23 1.88
CA PHE A 357 1.52 0.45 0.98
C PHE A 357 1.85 -0.13 -0.40
N ILE A 358 0.92 -0.85 -1.00
CA ILE A 358 1.06 -1.44 -2.33
C ILE A 358 0.11 -0.72 -3.29
N PRO A 359 0.58 0.33 -3.97
CA PRO A 359 -0.27 1.12 -4.86
C PRO A 359 -0.57 0.40 -6.17
N GLU A 360 0.36 -0.45 -6.63
CA GLU A 360 0.24 -1.13 -7.91
C GLU A 360 0.68 -2.60 -7.82
N SER A 361 -0.17 -3.52 -8.25
CA SER A 361 0.12 -4.94 -8.30
C SER A 361 -0.93 -5.69 -9.15
N ARG A 362 -0.97 -7.04 -9.01
CA ARG A 362 -1.90 -7.93 -9.70
C ARG A 362 -3.21 -8.10 -8.95
N SER A 363 -4.28 -8.41 -9.69
CA SER A 363 -5.54 -8.96 -9.17
C SER A 363 -5.57 -10.49 -9.26
N GLY A 364 -6.76 -11.08 -9.23
CA GLY A 364 -6.95 -12.53 -9.31
C GLY A 364 -6.54 -13.27 -8.03
N GLN A 365 -6.38 -14.58 -8.13
CA GLN A 365 -6.04 -15.42 -6.98
C GLN A 365 -4.67 -15.05 -6.37
N ASN A 366 -3.67 -14.74 -7.21
CA ASN A 366 -2.36 -14.25 -6.75
C ASN A 366 -2.50 -12.92 -6.01
N GLY A 367 -3.30 -12.00 -6.54
CA GLY A 367 -3.58 -10.71 -5.91
C GLY A 367 -4.24 -10.85 -4.54
N ALA A 368 -5.20 -11.78 -4.39
CA ALA A 368 -5.85 -12.05 -3.10
C ALA A 368 -4.84 -12.54 -2.04
N ALA A 369 -3.95 -13.46 -2.41
CA ALA A 369 -2.90 -13.94 -1.51
C ALA A 369 -1.88 -12.83 -1.16
N ASN A 370 -1.48 -12.02 -2.14
CA ASN A 370 -0.57 -10.90 -1.95
C ASN A 370 -1.17 -9.84 -1.00
N ALA A 371 -2.44 -9.47 -1.22
CA ALA A 371 -3.17 -8.54 -0.37
C ALA A 371 -3.31 -9.07 1.07
N ALA A 372 -3.68 -10.35 1.22
CA ALA A 372 -3.79 -11.01 2.51
C ALA A 372 -2.45 -10.98 3.28
N TYR A 373 -1.34 -11.28 2.60
CA TYR A 373 -0.01 -11.24 3.19
C TYR A 373 0.45 -9.82 3.53
N ALA A 374 0.26 -8.87 2.63
CA ALA A 374 0.63 -7.48 2.87
C ALA A 374 -0.11 -6.91 4.09
N ILE A 375 -1.42 -7.11 4.16
CA ILE A 375 -2.28 -6.61 5.24
C ILE A 375 -2.02 -7.35 6.55
N GLY A 376 -2.00 -8.70 6.51
CA GLY A 376 -1.94 -9.52 7.72
C GLY A 376 -0.53 -9.72 8.28
N ALA A 377 0.50 -9.84 7.42
CA ALA A 377 1.87 -10.13 7.86
C ALA A 377 2.76 -8.88 7.93
N LYS A 378 2.46 -7.84 7.16
CA LYS A 378 3.30 -6.64 7.07
C LYS A 378 2.60 -5.37 7.55
N GLY A 379 1.34 -5.47 8.00
CA GLY A 379 0.59 -4.32 8.49
C GLY A 379 0.40 -3.24 7.42
N ALA A 380 0.21 -3.64 6.16
CA ALA A 380 0.07 -2.69 5.06
C ALA A 380 -1.15 -1.79 5.26
N ILE A 381 -0.98 -0.52 4.90
CA ILE A 381 -2.04 0.49 4.80
C ILE A 381 -3.11 0.03 3.79
N GLY A 382 -2.67 -0.66 2.74
CA GLY A 382 -3.58 -1.23 1.75
C GLY A 382 -2.88 -1.88 0.58
N TYR A 383 -3.70 -2.29 -0.39
CA TYR A 383 -3.30 -2.97 -1.60
C TYR A 383 -4.19 -2.53 -2.76
N SER A 384 -3.62 -2.30 -3.96
CA SER A 384 -4.36 -1.82 -5.12
C SER A 384 -3.89 -2.54 -6.39
N PRO A 385 -4.74 -3.35 -7.04
CA PRO A 385 -4.41 -3.89 -8.35
C PRO A 385 -4.56 -2.82 -9.45
N PHE A 386 -3.61 -2.81 -10.40
CA PHE A 386 -3.62 -1.91 -11.55
C PHE A 386 -4.62 -2.35 -12.61
N GLY A 387 -5.40 -1.40 -13.12
CA GLY A 387 -6.35 -1.62 -14.20
C GLY A 387 -7.51 -2.57 -13.84
N PHE A 388 -7.77 -2.75 -12.56
CA PHE A 388 -8.79 -3.67 -12.06
C PHE A 388 -10.21 -3.24 -12.46
N GLU A 389 -10.46 -1.96 -12.69
CA GLU A 389 -11.76 -1.44 -13.15
C GLU A 389 -12.25 -2.11 -14.44
N ARG A 390 -11.31 -2.53 -15.31
CA ARG A 390 -11.63 -3.08 -16.63
C ARG A 390 -12.10 -4.53 -16.60
N ASN A 391 -11.78 -5.27 -15.55
CA ASN A 391 -12.03 -6.70 -15.43
C ASN A 391 -12.44 -7.14 -14.02
N CYS A 392 -12.82 -6.22 -13.15
CA CYS A 392 -13.17 -6.52 -11.76
C CYS A 392 -14.37 -7.47 -11.65
N ASP A 393 -15.27 -7.49 -12.61
CA ASP A 393 -16.43 -8.37 -12.70
C ASP A 393 -16.16 -9.71 -13.43
N ASP A 394 -14.99 -9.90 -14.03
CA ASP A 394 -14.60 -11.15 -14.68
C ASP A 394 -14.45 -12.31 -13.68
N GLU A 395 -14.69 -13.54 -14.14
CA GLU A 395 -14.60 -14.76 -13.33
C GLU A 395 -13.16 -14.99 -12.79
N VAL A 396 -12.13 -14.62 -13.56
CA VAL A 396 -10.73 -14.72 -13.13
C VAL A 396 -10.45 -13.92 -11.85
N ASN A 397 -11.26 -12.91 -11.57
CA ASN A 397 -11.17 -12.05 -10.40
C ASN A 397 -12.17 -12.40 -9.28
N ALA A 398 -12.97 -13.47 -9.41
CA ALA A 398 -13.97 -13.85 -8.41
C ALA A 398 -13.37 -14.05 -7.01
N THR A 399 -12.25 -14.75 -6.90
CA THR A 399 -11.52 -14.94 -5.62
C THR A 399 -11.03 -13.62 -5.03
N PHE A 400 -10.54 -12.70 -5.87
CA PHE A 400 -10.06 -11.39 -5.43
C PHE A 400 -11.22 -10.51 -4.92
N ARG A 401 -12.34 -10.46 -5.66
CA ARG A 401 -13.57 -9.77 -5.20
C ARG A 401 -14.05 -10.31 -3.87
N SER A 402 -14.15 -11.63 -3.76
CA SER A 402 -14.58 -12.26 -2.51
C SER A 402 -13.66 -11.92 -1.33
N PHE A 403 -12.34 -11.87 -1.56
CA PHE A 403 -11.38 -11.43 -0.56
C PHE A 403 -11.61 -9.96 -0.15
N TYR A 404 -11.76 -9.04 -1.10
CA TYR A 404 -11.98 -7.62 -0.81
C TYR A 404 -13.30 -7.39 -0.05
N GLN A 405 -14.39 -8.01 -0.49
CA GLN A 405 -15.67 -7.94 0.20
C GLN A 405 -15.57 -8.44 1.66
N LYS A 406 -14.89 -9.58 1.88
CA LYS A 406 -14.69 -10.14 3.22
C LYS A 406 -13.78 -9.28 4.09
N ALA A 407 -12.66 -8.84 3.54
CA ALA A 407 -11.72 -7.95 4.23
C ALA A 407 -12.38 -6.60 4.61
N GLY A 408 -13.21 -6.05 3.72
CA GLY A 408 -13.96 -4.82 3.98
C GLY A 408 -14.92 -4.95 5.16
N ARG A 409 -15.66 -6.06 5.26
CA ARG A 409 -16.58 -6.32 6.38
C ARG A 409 -15.90 -6.39 7.75
N ILE A 410 -14.63 -6.80 7.78
CA ILE A 410 -13.84 -6.92 9.01
C ILE A 410 -12.69 -5.89 9.10
N ALA A 411 -12.65 -4.88 8.24
CA ALA A 411 -11.57 -3.89 8.21
C ALA A 411 -11.30 -3.24 9.58
N PRO A 412 -12.30 -2.84 10.38
CA PRO A 412 -12.05 -2.32 11.73
C PRO A 412 -11.33 -3.33 12.64
N MET A 413 -11.68 -4.62 12.51
CA MET A 413 -11.04 -5.70 13.29
C MET A 413 -9.60 -5.93 12.84
N ILE A 414 -9.33 -5.91 11.53
CA ILE A 414 -7.98 -5.99 10.96
C ILE A 414 -7.12 -4.85 11.50
N LEU A 415 -7.59 -3.61 11.39
CA LEU A 415 -6.86 -2.42 11.81
C LEU A 415 -6.57 -2.40 13.32
N ALA A 416 -7.55 -2.79 14.15
CA ALA A 416 -7.34 -2.94 15.58
C ALA A 416 -6.29 -4.03 15.88
N ALA A 417 -6.40 -5.18 15.22
CA ALA A 417 -5.47 -6.29 15.42
C ALA A 417 -4.04 -5.98 14.92
N GLN A 418 -3.89 -5.20 13.86
CA GLN A 418 -2.59 -4.67 13.41
C GLN A 418 -1.95 -3.79 14.49
N ALA A 419 -2.71 -2.82 15.03
CA ALA A 419 -2.24 -1.91 16.07
C ALA A 419 -1.82 -2.63 17.36
N GLU A 420 -2.47 -3.76 17.67
CA GLU A 420 -2.25 -4.54 18.87
C GLU A 420 -1.32 -5.76 18.64
N ASN A 421 -0.76 -5.91 17.44
CA ASN A 421 0.09 -7.05 17.05
C ASN A 421 -0.60 -8.41 17.28
N ARG A 422 -1.91 -8.49 16.98
CA ARG A 422 -2.76 -9.68 17.13
C ARG A 422 -3.23 -10.24 15.77
N ILE A 423 -2.52 -9.94 14.70
CA ILE A 423 -2.79 -10.43 13.35
C ILE A 423 -1.51 -11.01 12.75
N GLY A 424 -1.67 -12.03 11.92
CA GLY A 424 -0.60 -12.58 11.10
C GLY A 424 -1.18 -13.19 9.83
N ALA A 425 -0.33 -13.41 8.84
CA ALA A 425 -0.74 -14.07 7.60
C ALA A 425 0.34 -15.01 7.07
N ALA A 426 -0.11 -16.05 6.37
CA ALA A 426 0.70 -16.98 5.60
C ALA A 426 0.44 -16.79 4.11
N TRP A 427 1.49 -16.94 3.31
CA TRP A 427 1.47 -16.92 1.86
C TRP A 427 2.14 -18.16 1.32
N LEU A 428 1.44 -18.97 0.52
CA LEU A 428 1.90 -20.26 0.06
C LEU A 428 1.71 -20.35 -1.45
N LYS A 429 2.78 -20.70 -2.15
CA LYS A 429 2.76 -20.85 -3.60
C LYS A 429 3.73 -21.95 -4.01
N GLY A 430 3.30 -22.84 -4.89
CA GLY A 430 4.18 -23.87 -5.41
C GLY A 430 3.50 -24.93 -6.27
N ASP A 431 4.33 -25.69 -6.98
CA ASP A 431 3.91 -26.77 -7.89
C ASP A 431 3.66 -28.08 -7.14
N ASN A 432 4.27 -28.28 -5.97
CA ASN A 432 4.06 -29.44 -5.11
C ASN A 432 3.47 -29.01 -3.76
N PRO A 433 2.14 -28.97 -3.64
CA PRO A 433 1.45 -28.46 -2.44
C PRO A 433 1.86 -29.14 -1.14
N ARG A 434 2.24 -30.43 -1.19
CA ARG A 434 2.62 -31.19 0.02
C ARG A 434 3.91 -30.70 0.68
N LEU A 435 4.73 -29.93 -0.04
CA LEU A 435 6.02 -29.43 0.44
C LEU A 435 5.97 -27.96 0.83
N VAL A 436 4.87 -27.25 0.53
CA VAL A 436 4.75 -25.81 0.77
C VAL A 436 4.06 -25.57 2.11
N LYS A 437 4.83 -25.04 3.05
CA LYS A 437 4.37 -24.68 4.39
C LYS A 437 4.84 -23.28 4.75
N ASP A 438 4.04 -22.58 5.55
CA ASP A 438 4.39 -21.32 6.21
C ASP A 438 3.84 -21.34 7.64
N THR A 439 4.40 -20.52 8.52
CA THR A 439 4.01 -20.51 9.94
C THR A 439 3.77 -19.10 10.44
N ILE A 440 2.54 -18.85 10.88
CA ILE A 440 2.19 -17.62 11.61
C ILE A 440 2.51 -17.86 13.09
N ARG A 441 3.35 -16.99 13.69
CA ARG A 441 3.73 -17.08 15.10
C ARG A 441 2.97 -16.04 15.90
N MET A 442 2.12 -16.51 16.83
CA MET A 442 1.25 -15.65 17.65
C MET A 442 1.35 -16.06 19.12
N GLY A 443 2.22 -15.37 19.86
CA GLY A 443 2.43 -15.66 21.28
C GLY A 443 2.87 -17.11 21.53
N ASP A 444 2.09 -17.85 22.31
CA ASP A 444 2.36 -19.25 22.66
C ASP A 444 1.80 -20.26 21.63
N VAL A 445 1.27 -19.79 20.50
CA VAL A 445 0.69 -20.64 19.45
C VAL A 445 1.41 -20.42 18.12
N TRP A 446 1.84 -21.51 17.49
CA TRP A 446 2.27 -21.54 16.10
C TRP A 446 1.14 -22.07 15.22
N ILE A 447 0.76 -21.30 14.23
CA ILE A 447 -0.27 -21.65 13.26
C ILE A 447 0.42 -22.08 11.97
N VAL A 448 0.53 -23.39 11.78
CA VAL A 448 1.19 -23.97 10.61
C VAL A 448 0.19 -24.09 9.48
N CYS A 449 0.49 -23.42 8.37
CA CYS A 449 -0.31 -23.41 7.16
C CYS A 449 0.34 -24.29 6.09
N GLU A 450 -0.43 -25.22 5.50
CA GLU A 450 0.01 -26.09 4.43
C GLU A 450 -0.84 -25.83 3.19
N LEU A 451 -0.19 -25.71 2.01
CA LEU A 451 -0.91 -25.52 0.75
C LEU A 451 -1.72 -26.78 0.39
N ILE A 452 -2.95 -26.58 -0.06
CA ILE A 452 -3.81 -27.67 -0.57
C ILE A 452 -3.98 -27.50 -2.07
N SER A 453 -3.72 -28.56 -2.85
CA SER A 453 -4.06 -28.54 -4.28
C SER A 453 -5.57 -28.75 -4.47
N SER A 454 -6.14 -28.12 -5.49
CA SER A 454 -7.56 -28.27 -5.88
C SER A 454 -7.97 -29.72 -6.23
N GLY A 455 -7.00 -30.62 -6.41
CA GLY A 455 -7.23 -32.07 -6.62
C GLY A 455 -7.26 -32.93 -5.36
N MET A 456 -6.92 -32.36 -4.18
CA MET A 456 -6.90 -33.08 -2.90
C MET A 456 -8.21 -32.92 -2.11
N ARG A 457 -9.37 -33.08 -2.74
CA ARG A 457 -10.62 -33.24 -2.01
C ARG A 457 -10.64 -34.62 -1.35
N ASN A 458 -10.84 -34.67 -0.04
CA ASN A 458 -11.11 -35.88 0.75
C ASN A 458 -9.95 -36.90 0.86
N GLY A 459 -8.72 -36.48 1.20
CA GLY A 459 -7.67 -37.44 1.57
C GLY A 459 -7.09 -38.31 0.43
N GLY A 460 -7.52 -38.09 -0.80
CA GLY A 460 -7.02 -38.83 -1.98
C GLY A 460 -5.64 -38.36 -2.43
N ALA A 461 -4.83 -39.30 -2.95
CA ALA A 461 -3.59 -38.95 -3.65
C ALA A 461 -3.90 -38.06 -4.86
N PRO A 462 -2.98 -37.10 -5.25
CA PRO A 462 -3.16 -36.32 -6.45
C PRO A 462 -3.41 -37.22 -7.64
N GLN A 463 -4.52 -37.07 -8.34
CA GLN A 463 -4.71 -37.75 -9.60
C GLN A 463 -3.81 -37.11 -10.65
N LEU A 464 -2.79 -37.83 -11.07
CA LEU A 464 -1.97 -37.47 -12.22
C LEU A 464 -2.84 -37.65 -13.49
N THR A 465 -3.45 -36.59 -13.95
CA THR A 465 -4.06 -36.57 -15.27
C THR A 465 -2.98 -36.23 -16.29
N GLY A 466 -2.49 -37.24 -16.99
CA GLY A 466 -1.72 -37.06 -18.22
C GLY A 466 -0.33 -36.44 -18.12
N GLY A 467 0.40 -36.61 -17.00
CA GLY A 467 1.82 -36.23 -16.90
C GLY A 467 2.10 -34.71 -16.86
N THR A 468 1.09 -33.87 -16.84
CA THR A 468 1.21 -32.44 -16.62
C THR A 468 0.90 -32.10 -15.16
N TYR A 469 1.85 -31.45 -14.48
CA TYR A 469 1.60 -30.88 -13.15
C TYR A 469 0.42 -29.91 -13.24
N ALA A 470 -0.45 -29.92 -12.21
CA ALA A 470 -1.48 -28.89 -12.07
C ALA A 470 -0.83 -27.48 -12.13
N PRO A 471 -1.51 -26.48 -12.71
CA PRO A 471 -0.97 -25.13 -12.71
C PRO A 471 -0.62 -24.71 -11.28
N GLU A 472 0.44 -23.92 -11.14
CA GLU A 472 0.95 -23.42 -9.87
C GLU A 472 -0.20 -22.98 -8.94
N THR A 473 -0.28 -23.62 -7.77
CA THR A 473 -1.36 -23.35 -6.81
C THR A 473 -0.89 -22.30 -5.81
N ILE A 474 -1.77 -21.39 -5.47
CA ILE A 474 -1.55 -20.40 -4.40
C ILE A 474 -2.61 -20.56 -3.31
N GLY A 475 -2.19 -20.39 -2.06
CA GLY A 475 -3.04 -20.37 -0.88
C GLY A 475 -2.59 -19.31 0.12
N TYR A 476 -3.47 -18.93 1.01
CA TYR A 476 -3.18 -17.96 2.05
C TYR A 476 -4.07 -18.14 3.27
N ALA A 477 -3.61 -17.62 4.40
CA ALA A 477 -4.40 -17.48 5.60
C ALA A 477 -4.11 -16.15 6.29
N ILE A 478 -5.15 -15.52 6.84
CA ILE A 478 -5.04 -14.45 7.84
C ILE A 478 -5.56 -15.05 9.17
N ALA A 479 -4.79 -14.86 10.23
CA ALA A 479 -5.17 -15.21 11.59
C ALA A 479 -5.31 -13.95 12.41
N ILE A 480 -6.46 -13.76 13.06
CA ILE A 480 -6.70 -12.68 14.03
C ILE A 480 -6.98 -13.31 15.38
N GLN A 481 -6.11 -13.07 16.34
CA GLN A 481 -6.29 -13.49 17.72
C GLN A 481 -7.32 -12.59 18.41
N GLN A 482 -8.45 -13.17 18.85
CA GLN A 482 -9.52 -12.46 19.55
C GLN A 482 -9.29 -12.49 21.07
N THR A 483 -8.91 -13.66 21.59
CA THR A 483 -8.46 -13.88 22.99
C THR A 483 -7.26 -14.81 22.97
N SER A 484 -6.77 -15.23 24.13
CA SER A 484 -5.64 -16.19 24.23
C SER A 484 -5.90 -17.51 23.50
N ASP A 485 -7.16 -17.92 23.42
CA ASP A 485 -7.63 -19.22 22.92
C ASP A 485 -8.64 -19.12 21.76
N HIS A 486 -9.08 -17.93 21.37
CA HIS A 486 -10.03 -17.73 20.27
C HIS A 486 -9.37 -17.01 19.11
N TYR A 487 -9.55 -17.57 17.90
CA TYR A 487 -9.03 -17.03 16.67
C TYR A 487 -10.10 -16.92 15.59
N LEU A 488 -10.07 -15.85 14.83
CA LEU A 488 -10.76 -15.72 13.54
C LEU A 488 -9.76 -16.00 12.44
N MET A 489 -10.09 -16.94 11.57
CA MET A 489 -9.28 -17.31 10.41
C MET A 489 -10.02 -16.94 9.12
N LEU A 490 -9.30 -16.32 8.17
CA LEU A 490 -9.73 -16.14 6.78
C LEU A 490 -8.73 -16.87 5.90
N GLY A 491 -9.18 -17.88 5.17
CA GLY A 491 -8.28 -18.74 4.39
C GLY A 491 -8.81 -19.13 3.03
N SER A 492 -7.86 -19.50 2.15
CA SER A 492 -8.09 -20.02 0.79
C SER A 492 -7.00 -21.01 0.43
N ASN A 493 -7.38 -22.18 -0.07
CA ASN A 493 -6.47 -23.28 -0.47
C ASN A 493 -5.42 -23.66 0.59
N VAL A 494 -5.79 -23.63 1.86
CA VAL A 494 -4.87 -23.88 2.96
C VAL A 494 -5.47 -24.83 4.01
N ARG A 495 -4.62 -25.69 4.55
CA ARG A 495 -4.87 -26.47 5.76
C ARG A 495 -4.09 -25.86 6.91
N ILE A 496 -4.69 -25.81 8.09
CA ILE A 496 -4.11 -25.12 9.24
C ILE A 496 -4.06 -26.06 10.44
N THR A 497 -2.90 -26.12 11.09
CA THR A 497 -2.66 -26.86 12.32
C THR A 497 -2.16 -25.89 13.39
N PHE A 498 -2.58 -26.09 14.64
CA PHE A 498 -2.13 -25.30 15.78
C PHE A 498 -1.17 -26.11 16.63
N LEU A 499 0.02 -25.56 16.89
CA LEU A 499 1.07 -26.19 17.69
C LEU A 499 1.50 -25.27 18.84
N PRO A 500 1.90 -25.82 19.99
CA PRO A 500 2.46 -25.02 21.08
C PRO A 500 3.84 -24.47 20.68
N ALA A 501 4.08 -23.18 20.93
CA ALA A 501 5.35 -22.53 20.58
C ALA A 501 6.54 -23.09 21.37
N LYS A 502 6.33 -23.60 22.57
CA LYS A 502 7.36 -24.15 23.46
C LYS A 502 7.46 -25.68 23.45
N GLY A 503 6.71 -26.37 22.60
CA GLY A 503 6.74 -27.83 22.50
C GLY A 503 6.21 -28.59 23.72
N GLU A 504 5.55 -27.91 24.65
CA GLU A 504 4.92 -28.50 25.84
C GLU A 504 3.40 -28.57 25.67
N GLY A 505 2.82 -29.75 25.91
CA GLY A 505 1.38 -30.01 25.75
C GLY A 505 0.96 -30.22 24.30
N VAL A 506 -0.32 -30.45 24.11
CA VAL A 506 -0.97 -30.65 22.81
C VAL A 506 -2.11 -29.63 22.69
N ILE A 507 -2.20 -28.93 21.55
CA ILE A 507 -3.32 -28.02 21.26
C ILE A 507 -4.42 -28.80 20.56
N GLY A 508 -5.60 -28.85 21.16
CA GLY A 508 -6.83 -29.38 20.58
C GLY A 508 -7.79 -28.28 20.18
N LEU A 509 -8.77 -28.63 19.32
CA LEU A 509 -9.84 -27.74 18.89
C LEU A 509 -11.08 -27.99 19.76
N ALA A 510 -11.44 -27.03 20.60
CA ALA A 510 -12.62 -27.11 21.45
C ALA A 510 -13.91 -26.85 20.67
N LYS A 511 -13.89 -25.84 19.77
CA LYS A 511 -15.01 -25.49 18.91
C LYS A 511 -14.48 -24.90 17.59
N VAL A 512 -15.10 -25.31 16.47
CA VAL A 512 -14.87 -24.69 15.17
C VAL A 512 -16.21 -24.36 14.54
N THR A 513 -16.38 -23.10 14.09
CA THR A 513 -17.58 -22.68 13.35
C THR A 513 -17.19 -22.00 12.06
N GLU A 514 -17.87 -22.36 10.99
CA GLU A 514 -17.82 -21.65 9.71
C GLU A 514 -18.98 -20.65 9.63
N GLY A 515 -18.74 -19.47 9.07
CA GLY A 515 -19.76 -18.44 8.93
C GLY A 515 -19.27 -17.28 8.10
N ASP A 516 -19.99 -16.18 8.14
CA ASP A 516 -19.61 -14.94 7.45
C ASP A 516 -19.97 -13.72 8.34
N PHE A 517 -19.56 -12.53 7.89
CA PHE A 517 -19.96 -11.28 8.51
C PHE A 517 -20.98 -10.58 7.62
N ASP A 518 -22.02 -10.00 8.25
CA ASP A 518 -22.96 -9.14 7.55
C ASP A 518 -22.34 -7.77 7.22
N GLU A 519 -23.09 -6.92 6.52
CA GLU A 519 -22.65 -5.57 6.13
C GLU A 519 -22.33 -4.66 7.32
N GLN A 520 -22.83 -4.98 8.51
CA GLN A 520 -22.54 -4.26 9.76
C GLN A 520 -21.36 -4.87 10.53
N GLY A 521 -20.64 -5.83 9.95
CA GLY A 521 -19.51 -6.51 10.57
C GLY A 521 -19.88 -7.44 11.73
N ARG A 522 -21.12 -7.91 11.79
CA ARG A 522 -21.59 -8.85 12.82
C ARG A 522 -21.48 -10.28 12.32
N TRP A 523 -20.92 -11.16 13.16
CA TRP A 523 -20.78 -12.58 12.83
C TRP A 523 -22.13 -13.26 12.64
N GLN A 524 -22.28 -13.97 11.53
CA GLN A 524 -23.40 -14.85 11.20
C GLN A 524 -22.86 -16.28 11.18
N GLU A 525 -23.16 -17.05 12.24
CA GLU A 525 -22.75 -18.44 12.36
C GLU A 525 -23.52 -19.30 11.33
N GLY A 526 -22.79 -20.00 10.47
CA GLY A 526 -23.35 -20.91 9.47
C GLY A 526 -23.49 -22.32 10.01
N ARG A 527 -22.39 -22.98 10.33
CA ARG A 527 -22.37 -24.35 10.84
C ARG A 527 -21.20 -24.64 11.76
N TRP A 528 -21.34 -25.63 12.62
CA TRP A 528 -20.25 -26.20 13.39
C TRP A 528 -19.51 -27.23 12.53
N LEU A 529 -18.19 -27.14 12.53
CA LEU A 529 -17.32 -28.11 11.89
C LEU A 529 -16.81 -29.10 12.94
N ASN A 530 -17.00 -30.39 12.69
CA ASN A 530 -16.52 -31.45 13.57
C ASN A 530 -16.29 -32.74 12.78
N GLY A 531 -15.87 -33.80 13.47
CA GLY A 531 -15.59 -35.08 12.83
C GLY A 531 -14.58 -34.95 11.70
N ASP A 532 -14.93 -35.45 10.52
CA ASP A 532 -14.03 -35.52 9.35
C ASP A 532 -13.62 -34.14 8.79
N GLU A 533 -14.37 -33.08 9.11
CA GLU A 533 -14.09 -31.72 8.60
C GLU A 533 -12.90 -31.08 9.30
N ILE A 534 -12.66 -31.41 10.57
CA ILE A 534 -11.53 -30.92 11.38
C ILE A 534 -10.45 -31.99 11.60
N GLN A 535 -10.70 -33.24 11.23
CA GLN A 535 -9.70 -34.29 11.30
C GLN A 535 -8.85 -34.30 10.04
N LEU A 536 -7.56 -34.01 10.19
CA LEU A 536 -6.71 -33.78 9.03
C LEU A 536 -6.07 -35.05 8.45
N ARG A 537 -5.79 -36.08 9.28
CA ARG A 537 -5.08 -37.29 8.82
C ARG A 537 -5.31 -38.46 9.76
N TYR A 538 -5.87 -39.54 9.24
CA TYR A 538 -6.01 -40.81 9.96
C TYR A 538 -4.66 -41.54 10.13
N ASP A 539 -3.72 -41.35 9.19
CA ASP A 539 -2.41 -42.00 9.19
C ASP A 539 -1.42 -41.37 10.19
N LEU A 540 -1.72 -40.18 10.70
CA LEU A 540 -0.91 -39.49 11.72
C LEU A 540 -1.35 -39.75 13.16
N LEU A 541 -2.45 -40.47 13.39
CA LEU A 541 -2.80 -40.96 14.74
C LEU A 541 -1.70 -41.83 15.38
N TYR A 542 -0.75 -42.29 14.56
CA TYR A 542 0.38 -43.12 14.99
C TYR A 542 1.74 -42.40 14.91
N ALA A 543 1.82 -41.23 14.27
CA ALA A 543 3.00 -40.39 14.22
C ALA A 543 2.72 -39.10 15.00
N VAL A 544 2.70 -39.23 16.32
CA VAL A 544 2.58 -38.07 17.22
C VAL A 544 3.91 -37.32 17.17
N ASP A 545 4.05 -36.42 16.19
CA ASP A 545 4.99 -35.32 16.34
C ASP A 545 4.57 -34.53 17.57
N GLU A 546 5.49 -34.25 18.45
CA GLU A 546 5.25 -33.59 19.73
C GLU A 546 4.37 -32.36 19.55
N GLY A 547 3.18 -32.36 20.17
CA GLY A 547 2.24 -31.24 20.16
C GLY A 547 1.11 -31.26 19.14
N PHE A 548 1.04 -32.24 18.21
CA PHE A 548 -0.05 -32.32 17.21
C PHE A 548 -1.20 -33.22 17.64
N SER A 549 -2.42 -32.68 17.67
CA SER A 549 -3.65 -33.40 18.08
C SER A 549 -4.30 -34.23 16.97
N GLY A 550 -3.81 -34.17 15.73
CA GLY A 550 -4.50 -34.73 14.56
C GLY A 550 -5.62 -33.87 14.00
N GLN A 551 -5.91 -32.75 14.66
CA GLN A 551 -6.98 -31.81 14.30
C GLN A 551 -6.46 -30.56 13.61
N GLY A 552 -7.31 -29.89 12.83
CA GLY A 552 -7.00 -28.64 12.18
C GLY A 552 -8.15 -28.10 11.33
N LEU A 553 -7.91 -26.95 10.70
CA LEU A 553 -8.90 -26.29 9.84
C LEU A 553 -8.61 -26.61 8.37
N ASN A 554 -9.64 -26.65 7.57
CA ASN A 554 -9.54 -26.94 6.14
C ASN A 554 -10.25 -25.85 5.31
N PHE A 555 -9.50 -25.10 4.51
CA PHE A 555 -9.96 -24.08 3.56
C PHE A 555 -9.71 -24.58 2.12
N GLY A 556 -10.26 -25.75 1.79
CA GLY A 556 -9.98 -26.48 0.55
C GLY A 556 -10.60 -25.90 -0.72
N ARG A 557 -11.00 -24.60 -0.73
CA ARG A 557 -11.57 -23.92 -1.89
C ARG A 557 -10.75 -22.69 -2.25
N PRO A 558 -10.70 -22.32 -3.55
CA PRO A 558 -10.10 -21.05 -3.98
C PRO A 558 -10.81 -19.84 -3.40
N GLU A 559 -12.14 -19.92 -3.25
CA GLU A 559 -12.93 -18.86 -2.63
C GLU A 559 -12.62 -18.77 -1.13
N PRO A 560 -12.24 -17.57 -0.62
CA PRO A 560 -11.91 -17.41 0.80
C PRO A 560 -13.13 -17.61 1.68
N SER A 561 -12.94 -18.20 2.84
CA SER A 561 -13.99 -18.39 3.85
C SER A 561 -13.47 -18.05 5.24
N PHE A 562 -14.41 -17.78 6.16
CA PHE A 562 -14.12 -17.55 7.56
C PHE A 562 -14.38 -18.78 8.40
N GLN A 563 -13.47 -19.04 9.34
CA GLN A 563 -13.70 -20.00 10.44
C GLN A 563 -13.29 -19.35 11.76
N LYS A 564 -14.13 -19.50 12.79
CA LYS A 564 -13.77 -19.21 14.18
C LYS A 564 -13.37 -20.50 14.88
N VAL A 565 -12.30 -20.43 15.63
CA VAL A 565 -11.78 -21.58 16.37
C VAL A 565 -11.52 -21.20 17.82
N GLU A 566 -11.92 -22.08 18.72
CA GLU A 566 -11.58 -22.08 20.14
C GLU A 566 -10.61 -23.24 20.39
N LEU A 567 -9.47 -22.92 21.00
CA LEU A 567 -8.39 -23.85 21.31
C LEU A 567 -8.43 -24.25 22.79
N PHE A 568 -7.89 -25.44 23.11
CA PHE A 568 -7.54 -25.85 24.46
C PHE A 568 -6.23 -26.61 24.47
N THR A 569 -5.54 -26.62 25.61
CA THR A 569 -4.26 -27.34 25.77
C THR A 569 -4.42 -28.46 26.78
N TYR A 570 -3.86 -29.61 26.51
CA TYR A 570 -3.88 -30.79 27.41
C TYR A 570 -2.54 -31.53 27.41
#